data_871d1b1a1233b0d015d5abc9c25e40e9
#
_entry.id   871d1b1a1233b0d015d5abc9c25e40e9
#
_cell.length_a   1.000
_cell.length_b   1.000
_cell.length_c   1.000
_cell.angle_alpha   90.00
_cell.angle_beta   90.00
_cell.angle_gamma   90.00
#
_symmetry.space_group_name_H-M   'P 1'
#
loop_
_entity.id
_entity.type
_entity.pdbx_description
1 polymer ?
#
loop_
_entity_poly.entity_id
_entity_poly.type
_entity_poly.pdbx_seq_one_letter_code
_entity_poly.pdbx_strand_id
1 'polypeptide(L)'
;AAVDFARLADCAPAGIICEIMHDDGEMARLPELIKLSNKFDMKLVTIKDLIAYRMKHESLIKKVLSVDMPTIHGDFDLHVFEEKLTGEHHLAFTKGEWTKEDPVLVRVHSANPLADIFGSKRSDKTGLLHESMKMVAKSDHGVVLYMDQMSREFNIVDQITAIRLQDDGLSKDQIRSKLGSKMDSRDYGVGAQILHMLGVRKLRLLTNNPVKRVGLKSFGLEMVDEVAIPLDHIDTDHPNEKLD
;
A
#
# COMPACT_ATOMS: atom_id res chain seq x y z
N ALA A 1 -13.81 -6.16 -14.27
CA ALA A 1 -13.24 -5.58 -15.50
C ALA A 1 -14.31 -5.38 -16.61
N ALA A 2 -15.04 -6.43 -17.09
CA ALA A 2 -16.00 -6.25 -18.20
C ALA A 2 -17.06 -5.19 -17.92
N VAL A 3 -17.70 -5.25 -16.73
CA VAL A 3 -18.69 -4.25 -16.28
C VAL A 3 -18.05 -2.86 -16.11
N ASP A 4 -16.79 -2.79 -15.67
CA ASP A 4 -16.09 -1.51 -15.51
C ASP A 4 -15.83 -0.86 -16.87
N PHE A 5 -15.42 -1.63 -17.89
CA PHE A 5 -15.29 -1.11 -19.25
C PHE A 5 -16.63 -0.59 -19.80
N ALA A 6 -17.73 -1.34 -19.57
CA ALA A 6 -19.04 -0.90 -19.98
C ALA A 6 -19.42 0.44 -19.34
N ARG A 7 -19.22 0.59 -18.02
CA ARG A 7 -19.47 1.85 -17.30
C ARG A 7 -18.58 3.00 -17.79
N LEU A 8 -17.29 2.75 -17.99
CA LEU A 8 -16.36 3.77 -18.48
C LEU A 8 -16.65 4.22 -19.92
N ALA A 9 -17.35 3.37 -20.68
CA ALA A 9 -17.83 3.68 -22.03
C ALA A 9 -19.27 4.23 -22.05
N ASP A 10 -19.82 4.63 -20.89
CA ASP A 10 -21.21 5.11 -20.74
C ASP A 10 -22.27 4.13 -21.26
N CYS A 11 -21.96 2.82 -21.21
CA CYS A 11 -22.87 1.74 -21.58
C CYS A 11 -23.56 1.15 -20.35
N ALA A 12 -24.59 0.32 -20.60
CA ALA A 12 -25.23 -0.46 -19.54
C ALA A 12 -24.18 -1.32 -18.80
N PRO A 13 -24.25 -1.42 -17.44
CA PRO A 13 -23.21 -2.09 -16.64
C PRO A 13 -23.29 -3.62 -16.75
N ALA A 14 -23.11 -4.12 -17.96
CA ALA A 14 -23.09 -5.54 -18.30
C ALA A 14 -21.97 -5.82 -19.31
N GLY A 15 -21.41 -7.04 -19.29
CA GLY A 15 -20.38 -7.43 -20.23
C GLY A 15 -20.38 -8.95 -20.40
N ILE A 16 -20.25 -9.40 -21.64
CA ILE A 16 -20.06 -10.80 -21.99
C ILE A 16 -18.55 -11.07 -22.02
N ILE A 17 -18.12 -12.16 -21.42
CA ILE A 17 -16.73 -12.61 -21.44
C ILE A 17 -16.66 -13.97 -22.12
N CYS A 18 -15.59 -14.20 -22.89
CA CYS A 18 -15.30 -15.47 -23.53
C CYS A 18 -13.78 -15.66 -23.57
N GLU A 19 -13.34 -16.84 -23.24
CA GLU A 19 -11.94 -17.22 -23.32
C GLU A 19 -11.51 -17.41 -24.78
N ILE A 20 -10.27 -16.98 -25.09
CA ILE A 20 -9.66 -17.17 -26.40
C ILE A 20 -8.69 -18.33 -26.30
N MET A 21 -8.99 -19.40 -27.05
CA MET A 21 -8.20 -20.62 -27.09
C MET A 21 -7.58 -20.82 -28.48
N HIS A 22 -6.50 -21.61 -28.52
CA HIS A 22 -5.95 -22.19 -29.74
C HIS A 22 -6.81 -23.35 -30.28
N ASP A 23 -6.55 -23.76 -31.51
CA ASP A 23 -7.23 -24.89 -32.13
C ASP A 23 -6.98 -26.23 -31.41
N ASP A 24 -5.88 -26.32 -30.65
CA ASP A 24 -5.53 -27.47 -29.80
C ASP A 24 -6.23 -27.46 -28.43
N GLY A 25 -7.00 -26.40 -28.13
CA GLY A 25 -7.72 -26.21 -26.85
C GLY A 25 -6.91 -25.57 -25.75
N GLU A 26 -5.64 -25.18 -25.96
CA GLU A 26 -4.88 -24.43 -24.99
C GLU A 26 -5.27 -22.93 -25.00
N MET A 27 -5.07 -22.27 -23.86
CA MET A 27 -5.37 -20.83 -23.72
C MET A 27 -4.36 -19.97 -24.49
N ALA A 28 -4.86 -19.12 -25.38
CA ALA A 28 -4.04 -18.16 -26.09
C ALA A 28 -3.28 -17.22 -25.13
N ARG A 29 -2.01 -16.98 -25.42
CA ARG A 29 -1.13 -16.10 -24.63
C ARG A 29 -0.93 -14.78 -25.36
N LEU A 30 -0.24 -13.84 -24.70
CA LEU A 30 -0.10 -12.47 -25.19
C LEU A 30 0.40 -12.34 -26.64
N PRO A 31 1.39 -13.11 -27.13
CA PRO A 31 1.84 -13.00 -28.53
C PRO A 31 0.74 -13.33 -29.55
N GLU A 32 -0.10 -14.32 -29.26
CA GLU A 32 -1.22 -14.73 -30.10
C GLU A 32 -2.37 -13.73 -30.03
N LEU A 33 -2.64 -13.22 -28.82
CA LEU A 33 -3.67 -12.19 -28.59
C LEU A 33 -3.35 -10.90 -29.34
N ILE A 34 -2.06 -10.49 -29.44
CA ILE A 34 -1.63 -9.35 -30.23
C ILE A 34 -1.92 -9.57 -31.72
N LYS A 35 -1.61 -10.78 -32.25
CA LYS A 35 -1.90 -11.13 -33.65
C LYS A 35 -3.41 -11.08 -33.92
N LEU A 36 -4.20 -11.61 -33.02
CA LEU A 36 -5.66 -11.64 -33.14
C LEU A 36 -6.25 -10.24 -33.10
N SER A 37 -5.81 -9.40 -32.15
CA SER A 37 -6.19 -8.00 -32.02
C SER A 37 -5.93 -7.25 -33.32
N ASN A 38 -4.74 -7.39 -33.91
CA ASN A 38 -4.38 -6.77 -35.17
C ASN A 38 -5.19 -7.30 -36.37
N LYS A 39 -5.46 -8.63 -36.40
CA LYS A 39 -6.22 -9.26 -37.48
C LYS A 39 -7.67 -8.79 -37.56
N PHE A 40 -8.28 -8.54 -36.40
CA PHE A 40 -9.71 -8.20 -36.30
C PHE A 40 -9.94 -6.74 -35.89
N ASP A 41 -8.91 -5.91 -35.87
CA ASP A 41 -8.95 -4.52 -35.39
C ASP A 41 -9.63 -4.37 -34.02
N MET A 42 -9.35 -5.30 -33.13
CA MET A 42 -9.88 -5.29 -31.77
C MET A 42 -8.95 -4.57 -30.79
N LYS A 43 -9.52 -3.90 -29.79
CA LYS A 43 -8.72 -3.30 -28.73
C LYS A 43 -8.15 -4.39 -27.81
N LEU A 44 -6.86 -4.30 -27.52
CA LEU A 44 -6.17 -5.13 -26.53
C LEU A 44 -5.85 -4.27 -25.32
N VAL A 45 -6.38 -4.64 -24.18
CA VAL A 45 -6.18 -3.91 -22.90
C VAL A 45 -5.82 -4.90 -21.80
N THR A 46 -5.09 -4.46 -20.78
CA THR A 46 -4.78 -5.28 -19.63
C THR A 46 -5.59 -4.83 -18.40
N ILE A 47 -5.82 -5.77 -17.48
CA ILE A 47 -6.41 -5.43 -16.17
C ILE A 47 -5.55 -4.40 -15.43
N LYS A 48 -4.23 -4.48 -15.58
CA LYS A 48 -3.28 -3.52 -15.01
C LYS A 48 -3.52 -2.11 -15.54
N ASP A 49 -3.74 -1.96 -16.84
CA ASP A 49 -4.00 -0.65 -17.45
C ASP A 49 -5.38 -0.10 -17.03
N LEU A 50 -6.39 -0.97 -16.92
CA LEU A 50 -7.69 -0.58 -16.40
C LEU A 50 -7.61 -0.08 -14.95
N ILE A 51 -6.88 -0.79 -14.09
CA ILE A 51 -6.64 -0.36 -12.70
C ILE A 51 -5.95 1.00 -12.69
N ALA A 52 -4.85 1.17 -13.46
CA ALA A 52 -4.13 2.42 -13.54
C ALA A 52 -5.01 3.58 -14.05
N TYR A 53 -5.85 3.31 -15.06
CA TYR A 53 -6.80 4.29 -15.58
C TYR A 53 -7.82 4.72 -14.52
N ARG A 54 -8.45 3.76 -13.84
CA ARG A 54 -9.44 4.04 -12.78
C ARG A 54 -8.82 4.79 -11.61
N MET A 55 -7.63 4.36 -11.16
CA MET A 55 -6.89 5.04 -10.11
C MET A 55 -6.54 6.50 -10.45
N LYS A 56 -6.31 6.80 -11.73
CA LYS A 56 -6.01 8.16 -12.20
C LYS A 56 -7.25 9.02 -12.33
N HIS A 57 -8.39 8.43 -12.74
CA HIS A 57 -9.61 9.16 -13.09
C HIS A 57 -10.71 9.08 -12.03
N GLU A 58 -10.66 8.09 -11.14
CA GLU A 58 -11.61 7.90 -10.05
C GLU A 58 -10.90 8.10 -8.70
N SER A 59 -11.45 8.95 -7.86
CA SER A 59 -11.03 9.02 -6.46
C SER A 59 -11.70 7.88 -5.69
N LEU A 60 -10.91 6.84 -5.36
CA LEU A 60 -11.36 5.72 -4.51
C LEU A 60 -11.43 6.11 -3.03
N ILE A 61 -10.93 7.30 -2.70
CA ILE A 61 -10.77 7.79 -1.33
C ILE A 61 -11.68 8.98 -1.12
N LYS A 62 -12.25 9.07 0.07
CA LYS A 62 -13.03 10.21 0.55
C LYS A 62 -12.44 10.67 1.88
N LYS A 63 -12.12 11.96 2.00
CA LYS A 63 -11.81 12.57 3.30
C LYS A 63 -13.09 12.67 4.11
N VAL A 64 -13.13 12.07 5.30
CA VAL A 64 -14.31 12.01 6.16
C VAL A 64 -14.35 13.20 7.12
N LEU A 65 -13.25 13.38 7.88
CA LEU A 65 -13.13 14.44 8.86
C LEU A 65 -11.67 14.79 9.15
N SER A 66 -11.47 15.89 9.86
CA SER A 66 -10.17 16.29 10.40
C SER A 66 -10.35 16.90 11.77
N VAL A 67 -9.37 16.66 12.66
CA VAL A 67 -9.32 17.21 14.01
C VAL A 67 -7.87 17.47 14.43
N ASP A 68 -7.68 18.39 15.32
CA ASP A 68 -6.40 18.57 16.01
C ASP A 68 -6.15 17.37 16.92
N MET A 69 -4.96 16.80 16.85
CA MET A 69 -4.59 15.59 17.58
C MET A 69 -3.26 15.76 18.30
N PRO A 70 -3.26 16.28 19.53
CA PRO A 70 -2.08 16.25 20.38
C PRO A 70 -1.73 14.82 20.76
N THR A 71 -0.45 14.45 20.60
CA THR A 71 0.07 13.13 20.92
C THR A 71 1.30 13.22 21.82
N ILE A 72 1.73 12.10 22.40
CA ILE A 72 2.99 12.02 23.16
C ILE A 72 4.24 12.32 22.31
N HIS A 73 4.11 12.35 20.97
CA HIS A 73 5.19 12.62 20.03
C HIS A 73 5.19 14.06 19.50
N GLY A 74 4.10 14.80 19.71
CA GLY A 74 3.87 16.17 19.25
C GLY A 74 2.43 16.38 18.79
N ASP A 75 2.15 17.59 18.34
CA ASP A 75 0.83 18.00 17.87
C ASP A 75 0.73 17.79 16.36
N PHE A 76 -0.37 17.20 15.94
CA PHE A 76 -0.67 16.86 14.54
C PHE A 76 -2.09 17.27 14.20
N ASP A 77 -2.34 17.49 12.92
CA ASP A 77 -3.69 17.42 12.36
C ASP A 77 -3.97 15.97 11.92
N LEU A 78 -5.00 15.37 12.49
CA LEU A 78 -5.45 14.04 12.11
C LEU A 78 -6.54 14.13 11.06
N HIS A 79 -6.32 13.46 9.93
CA HIS A 79 -7.29 13.31 8.86
C HIS A 79 -7.72 11.86 8.73
N VAL A 80 -9.03 11.63 8.64
CA VAL A 80 -9.61 10.32 8.40
C VAL A 80 -10.04 10.20 6.95
N PHE A 81 -9.60 9.15 6.29
CA PHE A 81 -9.95 8.82 4.91
C PHE A 81 -10.67 7.48 4.86
N GLU A 82 -11.78 7.42 4.12
CA GLU A 82 -12.54 6.21 3.83
C GLU A 82 -12.21 5.73 2.43
N GLU A 83 -11.89 4.46 2.29
CA GLU A 83 -11.82 3.79 1.00
C GLU A 83 -13.22 3.36 0.56
N LYS A 84 -13.70 3.93 -0.54
CA LYS A 84 -15.08 3.75 -1.03
C LYS A 84 -15.43 2.31 -1.43
N LEU A 85 -14.44 1.51 -1.80
CA LEU A 85 -14.67 0.12 -2.24
C LEU A 85 -14.85 -0.85 -1.09
N THR A 86 -14.20 -0.61 0.03
CA THR A 86 -14.14 -1.53 1.17
C THR A 86 -14.77 -0.98 2.43
N GLY A 87 -14.92 0.35 2.51
CA GLY A 87 -15.34 1.03 3.73
C GLY A 87 -14.23 1.09 4.80
N GLU A 88 -13.00 0.68 4.47
CA GLU A 88 -11.87 0.79 5.40
C GLU A 88 -11.49 2.24 5.63
N HIS A 89 -11.01 2.53 6.85
CA HIS A 89 -10.61 3.87 7.25
C HIS A 89 -9.10 3.94 7.46
N HIS A 90 -8.48 4.94 6.87
CA HIS A 90 -7.07 5.21 7.01
C HIS A 90 -6.85 6.54 7.70
N LEU A 91 -5.77 6.65 8.48
CA LEU A 91 -5.46 7.83 9.27
C LEU A 91 -4.21 8.51 8.72
N ALA A 92 -4.26 9.83 8.53
CA ALA A 92 -3.09 10.60 8.19
C ALA A 92 -2.85 11.67 9.26
N PHE A 93 -1.72 11.58 9.94
CA PHE A 93 -1.22 12.58 10.87
C PHE A 93 -0.33 13.53 10.08
N THR A 94 -0.70 14.80 10.02
CA THR A 94 0.05 15.82 9.28
C THR A 94 0.63 16.86 10.23
N LYS A 95 1.79 17.40 9.87
CA LYS A 95 2.49 18.47 10.59
C LYS A 95 2.91 19.54 9.62
N GLY A 96 2.61 20.80 9.95
CA GLY A 96 2.99 21.96 9.15
C GLY A 96 2.21 22.10 7.84
N GLU A 97 2.60 23.10 7.05
CA GLU A 97 2.01 23.40 5.76
C GLU A 97 3.06 23.22 4.65
N TRP A 98 2.64 22.86 3.46
CA TRP A 98 3.52 22.68 2.31
C TRP A 98 2.85 23.08 1.00
N THR A 99 3.67 23.44 0.05
CA THR A 99 3.28 23.64 -1.36
C THR A 99 3.55 22.39 -2.19
N LYS A 100 3.15 22.41 -3.45
CA LYS A 100 3.44 21.30 -4.37
C LYS A 100 4.93 21.12 -4.67
N GLU A 101 5.75 22.14 -4.42
CA GLU A 101 7.18 22.12 -4.69
C GLU A 101 8.01 21.63 -3.49
N ASP A 102 7.43 21.62 -2.30
CA ASP A 102 8.13 21.25 -1.08
C ASP A 102 8.27 19.73 -0.95
N PRO A 103 9.49 19.22 -0.65
CA PRO A 103 9.69 17.80 -0.33
C PRO A 103 9.17 17.49 1.07
N VAL A 104 8.05 16.78 1.16
CA VAL A 104 7.39 16.42 2.41
C VAL A 104 7.97 15.13 2.97
N LEU A 105 8.25 15.09 4.29
CA LEU A 105 8.69 13.88 4.98
C LEU A 105 7.49 12.95 5.17
N VAL A 106 7.53 11.75 4.58
CA VAL A 106 6.37 10.85 4.54
C VAL A 106 6.70 9.47 5.08
N ARG A 107 5.89 8.99 6.00
CA ARG A 107 5.81 7.58 6.37
C ARG A 107 4.49 7.00 5.92
N VAL A 108 4.52 5.95 5.12
CA VAL A 108 3.37 5.06 4.89
C VAL A 108 3.55 3.82 5.75
N HIS A 109 2.70 3.67 6.74
CA HIS A 109 2.77 2.61 7.74
C HIS A 109 1.55 1.69 7.62
N SER A 110 1.78 0.40 7.35
CA SER A 110 0.70 -0.60 7.40
C SER A 110 0.50 -1.03 8.85
N ALA A 111 -0.73 -0.95 9.34
CA ALA A 111 -1.12 -1.31 10.70
C ALA A 111 -0.58 -2.69 11.10
N ASN A 112 0.05 -2.75 12.26
CA ASN A 112 0.52 -3.99 12.87
C ASN A 112 0.34 -3.92 14.39
N PRO A 113 -0.83 -4.26 14.93
CA PRO A 113 -1.13 -4.11 16.35
C PRO A 113 -0.12 -4.79 17.27
N LEU A 114 0.43 -5.94 16.87
CA LEU A 114 1.43 -6.64 17.69
C LEU A 114 2.72 -5.83 17.83
N ALA A 115 3.14 -5.15 16.77
CA ALA A 115 4.33 -4.29 16.78
C ALA A 115 4.02 -2.90 17.34
N ASP A 116 2.91 -2.29 16.88
CA ASP A 116 2.61 -0.88 17.10
C ASP A 116 2.08 -0.61 18.51
N ILE A 117 1.27 -1.55 19.08
CA ILE A 117 0.62 -1.40 20.39
C ILE A 117 1.37 -2.19 21.45
N PHE A 118 1.69 -3.46 21.16
CA PHE A 118 2.26 -4.37 22.16
C PHE A 118 3.78 -4.45 22.12
N GLY A 119 4.45 -3.76 21.18
CA GLY A 119 5.91 -3.73 21.08
C GLY A 119 6.54 -5.11 20.89
N SER A 120 5.91 -5.99 20.09
CA SER A 120 6.37 -7.37 19.90
C SER A 120 7.78 -7.42 19.33
N LYS A 121 8.72 -7.98 20.06
CA LYS A 121 10.12 -8.22 19.61
C LYS A 121 10.22 -9.22 18.45
N ARG A 122 9.11 -9.89 18.09
CA ARG A 122 9.01 -10.82 16.95
C ARG A 122 8.81 -10.12 15.61
N SER A 123 8.75 -8.80 15.59
CA SER A 123 8.53 -7.99 14.39
C SER A 123 9.68 -7.02 14.17
N ASP A 124 10.23 -7.02 12.97
CA ASP A 124 11.18 -6.01 12.48
C ASP A 124 10.54 -4.61 12.29
N LYS A 125 9.24 -4.51 12.52
CA LYS A 125 8.46 -3.26 12.43
C LYS A 125 8.25 -2.56 13.77
N THR A 126 8.64 -3.20 14.87
CA THR A 126 8.46 -2.64 16.21
C THR A 126 9.19 -1.31 16.32
N GLY A 127 8.48 -0.31 16.86
CA GLY A 127 8.98 1.05 17.02
C GLY A 127 8.95 1.91 15.77
N LEU A 128 8.81 1.35 14.56
CA LEU A 128 8.82 2.15 13.32
C LEU A 128 7.75 3.24 13.29
N LEU A 129 6.55 2.95 13.79
CA LEU A 129 5.46 3.94 13.86
C LEU A 129 5.86 5.10 14.78
N HIS A 130 6.23 4.79 16.01
CA HIS A 130 6.54 5.81 17.01
C HIS A 130 7.75 6.66 16.64
N GLU A 131 8.83 6.04 16.11
CA GLU A 131 9.99 6.79 15.65
C GLU A 131 9.66 7.66 14.43
N SER A 132 8.84 7.16 13.50
CA SER A 132 8.36 7.98 12.37
C SER A 132 7.55 9.19 12.86
N MET A 133 6.66 9.01 13.84
CA MET A 133 5.91 10.12 14.42
C MET A 133 6.84 11.16 15.07
N LYS A 134 7.85 10.72 15.84
CA LYS A 134 8.85 11.62 16.42
C LYS A 134 9.64 12.40 15.36
N MET A 135 10.04 11.73 14.27
CA MET A 135 10.77 12.37 13.17
C MET A 135 9.91 13.41 12.47
N VAL A 136 8.66 13.08 12.17
CA VAL A 136 7.71 14.00 11.54
C VAL A 136 7.37 15.17 12.48
N ALA A 137 7.19 14.92 13.77
CA ALA A 137 6.94 15.98 14.76
C ALA A 137 8.09 17.01 14.86
N LYS A 138 9.33 16.58 14.59
CA LYS A 138 10.53 17.43 14.59
C LYS A 138 10.80 18.11 13.24
N SER A 139 10.13 17.69 12.18
CA SER A 139 10.29 18.32 10.85
C SER A 139 9.41 19.56 10.72
N ASP A 140 9.73 20.43 9.77
CA ASP A 140 8.91 21.59 9.45
C ASP A 140 7.55 21.17 8.92
N HIS A 141 7.51 20.11 8.10
CA HIS A 141 6.29 19.54 7.56
C HIS A 141 6.47 18.04 7.25
N GLY A 142 5.40 17.30 7.41
CA GLY A 142 5.41 15.87 7.13
C GLY A 142 4.08 15.16 7.34
N VAL A 143 4.04 13.90 6.96
CA VAL A 143 2.86 13.02 7.01
C VAL A 143 3.24 11.64 7.54
N VAL A 144 2.52 11.17 8.54
CA VAL A 144 2.48 9.74 8.89
C VAL A 144 1.12 9.21 8.46
N LEU A 145 1.11 8.41 7.40
CA LEU A 145 -0.08 7.75 6.90
C LEU A 145 -0.17 6.33 7.47
N TYR A 146 -1.14 6.11 8.34
CA TYR A 146 -1.43 4.83 8.97
C TYR A 146 -2.52 4.12 8.18
N MET A 147 -2.14 3.05 7.49
CA MET A 147 -3.01 2.26 6.61
C MET A 147 -3.59 1.10 7.40
N ASP A 148 -4.88 1.15 7.67
CA ASP A 148 -5.61 0.00 8.20
C ASP A 148 -6.03 -0.92 7.06
N GLN A 149 -5.32 -2.01 6.90
CA GLN A 149 -5.55 -3.05 5.88
C GLN A 149 -5.76 -4.41 6.54
N MET A 150 -6.06 -4.42 7.84
CA MET A 150 -6.19 -5.63 8.66
C MET A 150 -7.35 -6.54 8.22
N SER A 151 -8.37 -5.97 7.60
CA SER A 151 -9.56 -6.72 7.19
C SER A 151 -9.36 -7.53 5.90
N ARG A 152 -8.36 -7.17 5.06
CA ARG A 152 -8.26 -7.72 3.70
C ARG A 152 -7.39 -8.94 3.56
N GLU A 153 -6.20 -8.94 4.12
CA GLU A 153 -5.18 -9.86 3.62
C GLU A 153 -4.31 -10.52 4.70
N PHE A 154 -4.16 -9.90 5.85
CA PHE A 154 -3.30 -10.41 6.91
C PHE A 154 -3.82 -9.99 8.29
N ASN A 155 -4.92 -10.61 8.70
CA ASN A 155 -5.56 -10.34 9.98
C ASN A 155 -4.67 -10.78 11.15
N ILE A 156 -5.09 -10.44 12.38
CA ILE A 156 -4.32 -10.77 13.59
C ILE A 156 -4.09 -12.28 13.76
N VAL A 157 -5.02 -13.11 13.30
CA VAL A 157 -4.88 -14.58 13.37
C VAL A 157 -3.79 -15.06 12.43
N ASP A 158 -3.72 -14.51 11.20
CA ASP A 158 -2.68 -14.84 10.24
C ASP A 158 -1.29 -14.40 10.75
N GLN A 159 -1.20 -13.24 11.39
CA GLN A 159 0.04 -12.76 12.02
C GLN A 159 0.52 -13.72 13.12
N ILE A 160 -0.37 -14.14 14.02
CA ILE A 160 -0.05 -15.07 15.11
C ILE A 160 0.27 -16.46 14.53
N THR A 161 -0.44 -16.89 13.49
CA THR A 161 -0.17 -18.16 12.79
C THR A 161 1.21 -18.14 12.13
N ALA A 162 1.60 -17.03 11.51
CA ALA A 162 2.94 -16.87 10.93
C ALA A 162 4.02 -17.01 11.98
N ILE A 163 3.85 -16.41 13.16
CA ILE A 163 4.77 -16.54 14.30
C ILE A 163 4.89 -18.00 14.73
N ARG A 164 3.78 -18.71 14.88
CA ARG A 164 3.78 -20.12 15.24
C ARG A 164 4.49 -20.99 14.21
N LEU A 165 4.21 -20.77 12.91
CA LEU A 165 4.88 -21.51 11.84
C LEU A 165 6.40 -21.23 11.80
N GLN A 166 6.82 -20.02 12.18
CA GLN A 166 8.22 -19.68 12.34
C GLN A 166 8.85 -20.44 13.52
N ASP A 167 8.15 -20.56 14.64
CA ASP A 167 8.61 -21.37 15.80
C ASP A 167 8.69 -22.85 15.45
N ASP A 168 7.83 -23.34 14.56
CA ASP A 168 7.87 -24.70 14.00
C ASP A 168 9.01 -24.88 12.95
N GLY A 169 9.86 -23.86 12.73
CA GLY A 169 11.06 -23.93 11.89
C GLY A 169 10.80 -23.67 10.40
N LEU A 170 9.64 -23.16 10.00
CA LEU A 170 9.37 -22.84 8.60
C LEU A 170 10.06 -21.53 8.19
N SER A 171 10.62 -21.50 6.98
CA SER A 171 11.16 -20.29 6.38
C SER A 171 10.06 -19.27 6.01
N LYS A 172 10.44 -17.99 5.86
CA LYS A 172 9.51 -16.92 5.45
C LYS A 172 8.77 -17.26 4.15
N ASP A 173 9.43 -17.90 3.18
CA ASP A 173 8.83 -18.29 1.90
C ASP A 173 7.83 -19.44 2.05
N GLN A 174 8.13 -20.41 2.91
CA GLN A 174 7.21 -21.51 3.23
C GLN A 174 5.96 -21.01 3.96
N ILE A 175 6.13 -20.06 4.90
CA ILE A 175 5.02 -19.41 5.61
C ILE A 175 4.15 -18.64 4.62
N ARG A 176 4.77 -17.85 3.73
CA ARG A 176 4.07 -17.12 2.67
C ARG A 176 3.27 -18.06 1.76
N SER A 177 3.86 -19.19 1.36
CA SER A 177 3.16 -20.19 0.55
C SER A 177 1.98 -20.83 1.27
N LYS A 178 2.09 -21.11 2.58
CA LYS A 178 1.02 -21.70 3.38
C LYS A 178 -0.14 -20.74 3.68
N LEU A 179 0.16 -19.48 3.97
CA LEU A 179 -0.86 -18.46 4.27
C LEU A 179 -1.45 -17.82 3.00
N GLY A 180 -0.94 -18.23 1.84
CA GLY A 180 -1.37 -17.73 0.54
C GLY A 180 -0.67 -16.43 0.14
N SER A 181 -0.75 -16.09 -1.16
CA SER A 181 -0.14 -14.91 -1.78
C SER A 181 -0.63 -13.56 -1.22
N LYS A 182 -1.51 -13.56 -0.25
CA LYS A 182 -2.13 -12.39 0.36
C LYS A 182 -1.14 -11.51 1.15
N MET A 183 0.03 -12.04 1.48
CA MET A 183 1.00 -11.36 2.35
C MET A 183 1.69 -10.14 1.76
N ASP A 184 1.53 -9.80 0.48
CA ASP A 184 2.34 -8.77 -0.18
C ASP A 184 1.60 -7.86 -1.19
N SER A 185 0.28 -7.88 -1.26
CA SER A 185 -0.46 -6.95 -2.11
C SER A 185 -0.74 -5.64 -1.36
N ARG A 186 0.34 -4.94 -0.96
CA ARG A 186 0.19 -3.58 -0.44
C ARG A 186 -0.43 -2.73 -1.53
N ASP A 187 -1.64 -2.28 -1.31
CA ASP A 187 -2.28 -1.35 -2.23
C ASP A 187 -1.64 0.04 -2.08
N TYR A 188 -0.49 0.20 -2.75
CA TYR A 188 0.21 1.49 -2.79
C TYR A 188 -0.66 2.58 -3.42
N GLY A 189 -1.71 2.20 -4.16
CA GLY A 189 -2.58 3.13 -4.85
C GLY A 189 -3.46 3.95 -3.90
N VAL A 190 -4.01 3.30 -2.88
CA VAL A 190 -4.80 3.98 -1.84
C VAL A 190 -3.95 5.00 -1.09
N GLY A 191 -2.78 4.58 -0.61
CA GLY A 191 -1.85 5.48 0.08
C GLY A 191 -1.39 6.65 -0.80
N ALA A 192 -1.09 6.39 -2.07
CA ALA A 192 -0.70 7.42 -3.02
C ALA A 192 -1.83 8.43 -3.29
N GLN A 193 -3.08 7.99 -3.41
CA GLN A 193 -4.22 8.88 -3.56
C GLN A 193 -4.44 9.75 -2.31
N ILE A 194 -4.29 9.20 -1.11
CA ILE A 194 -4.38 9.98 0.13
C ILE A 194 -3.30 11.05 0.17
N LEU A 195 -2.04 10.71 -0.11
CA LEU A 195 -0.94 11.67 -0.16
C LEU A 195 -1.19 12.76 -1.21
N HIS A 196 -1.70 12.38 -2.38
CA HIS A 196 -2.05 13.33 -3.44
C HIS A 196 -3.18 14.29 -2.98
N MET A 197 -4.22 13.79 -2.29
CA MET A 197 -5.32 14.60 -1.74
C MET A 197 -4.84 15.55 -0.64
N LEU A 198 -3.82 15.17 0.12
CA LEU A 198 -3.15 16.04 1.11
C LEU A 198 -2.26 17.11 0.47
N GLY A 199 -2.13 17.13 -0.86
CA GLY A 199 -1.31 18.11 -1.58
C GLY A 199 0.16 17.70 -1.75
N VAL A 200 0.59 16.55 -1.23
CA VAL A 200 1.95 16.03 -1.41
C VAL A 200 2.20 15.76 -2.90
N ARG A 201 3.35 16.21 -3.40
CA ARG A 201 3.82 15.92 -4.77
C ARG A 201 5.24 15.39 -4.77
N LYS A 202 6.11 15.94 -3.94
CA LYS A 202 7.48 15.49 -3.73
C LYS A 202 7.58 14.90 -2.34
N LEU A 203 8.07 13.68 -2.22
CA LEU A 203 8.14 13.00 -0.94
C LEU A 203 9.56 12.54 -0.60
N ARG A 204 9.95 12.74 0.65
CA ARG A 204 11.10 12.12 1.30
C ARG A 204 10.57 10.96 2.13
N LEU A 205 10.82 9.74 1.70
CA LEU A 205 10.15 8.57 2.27
C LEU A 205 10.91 7.99 3.46
N LEU A 206 10.26 7.94 4.62
CA LEU A 206 10.76 7.24 5.80
C LEU A 206 10.65 5.72 5.62
N THR A 207 11.78 5.04 5.43
CA THR A 207 11.82 3.58 5.20
C THR A 207 13.15 2.96 5.59
N ASN A 208 13.10 1.75 6.15
CA ASN A 208 14.26 0.89 6.37
C ASN A 208 14.32 -0.26 5.34
N ASN A 209 13.41 -0.27 4.37
CA ASN A 209 13.39 -1.24 3.28
C ASN A 209 13.33 -0.52 1.93
N PRO A 210 14.48 -0.17 1.33
CA PRO A 210 14.54 0.51 0.04
C PRO A 210 14.20 -0.47 -1.08
N VAL A 211 12.94 -0.55 -1.45
CA VAL A 211 12.47 -1.33 -2.61
C VAL A 211 11.97 -0.37 -3.68
N LYS A 212 12.31 -0.64 -4.95
CA LYS A 212 11.77 0.14 -6.07
C LYS A 212 10.23 0.12 -6.05
N ARG A 213 9.62 1.23 -5.71
CA ARG A 213 8.16 1.42 -5.75
C ARG A 213 7.75 1.88 -7.13
N VAL A 214 7.25 0.91 -7.90
CA VAL A 214 6.75 1.17 -9.26
C VAL A 214 5.36 1.79 -9.14
N GLY A 215 5.12 2.92 -9.84
CA GLY A 215 3.77 3.46 -9.99
C GLY A 215 3.46 4.77 -9.27
N LEU A 216 4.29 5.27 -8.36
CA LEU A 216 4.05 6.56 -7.67
C LEU A 216 3.86 7.73 -8.65
N LYS A 217 4.62 7.75 -9.75
CA LYS A 217 4.50 8.77 -10.80
C LYS A 217 3.11 8.81 -11.45
N SER A 218 2.42 7.66 -11.54
CA SER A 218 1.05 7.60 -12.09
C SER A 218 0.04 8.35 -11.23
N PHE A 219 0.37 8.56 -9.95
CA PHE A 219 -0.44 9.35 -9.01
C PHE A 219 0.05 10.79 -8.85
N GLY A 220 0.99 11.24 -9.71
CA GLY A 220 1.57 12.57 -9.61
C GLY A 220 2.47 12.78 -8.39
N LEU A 221 3.05 11.69 -7.88
CA LEU A 221 4.00 11.70 -6.76
C LEU A 221 5.42 11.44 -7.27
N GLU A 222 6.37 12.21 -6.78
CA GLU A 222 7.79 12.04 -7.03
C GLU A 222 8.52 11.71 -5.72
N MET A 223 9.22 10.59 -5.68
CA MET A 223 10.10 10.26 -4.55
C MET A 223 11.45 10.92 -4.79
N VAL A 224 11.82 11.88 -3.95
CA VAL A 224 13.06 12.66 -4.07
C VAL A 224 14.16 12.14 -3.15
N ASP A 225 13.80 11.48 -2.04
CA ASP A 225 14.76 10.97 -1.06
C ASP A 225 14.18 9.79 -0.28
N GLU A 226 15.03 8.89 0.22
CA GLU A 226 14.70 7.85 1.19
C GLU A 226 15.46 8.11 2.49
N VAL A 227 14.73 8.19 3.59
CA VAL A 227 15.26 8.54 4.91
C VAL A 227 15.12 7.33 5.83
N ALA A 228 16.22 6.88 6.41
CA ALA A 228 16.21 5.76 7.36
C ALA A 228 15.56 6.18 8.69
N ILE A 229 14.85 5.23 9.32
CA ILE A 229 14.24 5.40 10.64
C ILE A 229 15.18 4.78 11.66
N PRO A 230 15.74 5.56 12.62
CA PRO A 230 16.64 5.03 13.64
C PRO A 230 15.87 4.14 14.63
N LEU A 231 16.37 2.93 14.87
CA LEU A 231 15.80 1.97 15.83
C LEU A 231 16.80 1.57 16.91
N ASP A 232 17.88 2.35 17.10
CA ASP A 232 19.04 2.00 17.94
C ASP A 232 18.71 1.76 19.44
N HIS A 233 17.51 2.13 19.87
CA HIS A 233 17.05 1.96 21.27
C HIS A 233 16.03 0.84 21.43
N ILE A 234 15.70 0.13 20.35
CA ILE A 234 14.76 -0.98 20.37
C ILE A 234 15.57 -2.25 20.32
N ASP A 235 15.75 -2.86 21.48
CA ASP A 235 16.38 -4.16 21.62
C ASP A 235 15.50 -5.23 20.93
N THR A 236 15.76 -5.41 19.64
CA THR A 236 15.14 -6.47 18.84
C THR A 236 16.04 -7.70 18.85
N ASP A 237 16.34 -8.25 20.03
CA ASP A 237 16.95 -9.57 20.14
C ASP A 237 16.00 -10.59 19.51
N HIS A 238 16.17 -10.82 18.21
CA HIS A 238 15.56 -11.95 17.53
C HIS A 238 16.29 -13.22 17.97
N PRO A 239 15.65 -14.14 18.69
CA PRO A 239 16.29 -15.37 19.17
C PRO A 239 16.75 -16.32 18.06
N ASN A 240 16.56 -15.95 16.77
CA ASN A 240 16.84 -16.79 15.61
C ASN A 240 17.98 -16.28 14.69
N GLU A 241 18.77 -15.29 15.09
CA GLU A 241 19.96 -14.89 14.30
C GLU A 241 21.24 -15.71 14.65
N LYS A 242 21.10 -16.79 15.41
CA LYS A 242 22.20 -17.74 15.67
C LYS A 242 21.84 -19.11 15.12
N LEU A 243 21.82 -19.25 13.81
CA LEU A 243 22.02 -20.51 13.11
C LEU A 243 22.82 -20.18 11.84
N ASP A 244 24.15 -20.32 12.02
CA ASP A 244 25.14 -20.44 10.94
C ASP A 244 24.82 -21.63 10.02
#